data_882a4cee12e6a5867b7f1b6fe3db533a
#
_entry.id   882a4cee12e6a5867b7f1b6fe3db533a
#
_cell.length_a   1.000
_cell.length_b   1.000
_cell.length_c   1.000
_cell.angle_alpha   90.00
_cell.angle_beta   90.00
_cell.angle_gamma   90.00
#
_symmetry.space_group_name_H-M   'P 1'
#
loop_
_entity.id
_entity.type
_entity.pdbx_description
1 polymer ?
#
loop_
_entity_poly.entity_id
_entity_poly.type
_entity_poly.pdbx_seq_one_letter_code
_entity_poly.pdbx_strand_id
1 'polypeptide(L)'
;MNHHNITIKYIQEGNYFNDEVNIEVSTIKGQSDIILLIVPGIDGSVDGYKNKYKTIAENINFRFGATVIRMSNPSNMAGLHLRNLFEVLEFIENTYDLSTKTLYIMGHSLGAYMASIVSPIFDYIDKILLINPATLIDNDVFDDLSQRPRQSNIFLISEQDPSFKLVDKFKEVGTVYIQPNADHHFSGQSFEAFLSAPEKYLFEEI
;
A
#
# COMPACT_ATOMS: atom_id res chain seq x y z
N MET A 1 15.16 -14.65 -8.27
CA MET A 1 14.86 -13.20 -8.44
C MET A 1 15.89 -12.40 -7.65
N ASN A 2 16.37 -11.30 -8.20
CA ASN A 2 17.34 -10.46 -7.50
C ASN A 2 16.59 -9.36 -6.75
N HIS A 3 16.70 -9.36 -5.43
CA HIS A 3 16.20 -8.30 -4.57
C HIS A 3 17.28 -7.24 -4.41
N HIS A 4 16.94 -5.99 -4.66
CA HIS A 4 17.80 -4.84 -4.42
C HIS A 4 17.30 -4.11 -3.18
N ASN A 5 18.11 -4.07 -2.13
CA ASN A 5 17.74 -3.49 -0.85
C ASN A 5 18.49 -2.18 -0.62
N ILE A 6 17.78 -1.17 -0.19
CA ILE A 6 18.31 0.13 0.23
C ILE A 6 17.67 0.57 1.55
N THR A 7 18.26 1.56 2.19
CA THR A 7 17.64 2.25 3.32
C THR A 7 17.52 3.73 2.98
N ILE A 8 16.30 4.24 3.01
CA ILE A 8 16.00 5.67 2.92
C ILE A 8 16.08 6.23 4.35
N LYS A 9 16.80 7.33 4.52
CA LYS A 9 16.98 7.97 5.82
C LYS A 9 16.54 9.41 5.76
N TYR A 10 15.78 9.83 6.77
CA TYR A 10 15.47 11.23 6.96
C TYR A 10 15.48 11.62 8.44
N ILE A 11 15.63 12.91 8.70
CA ILE A 11 15.51 13.46 10.04
C ILE A 11 14.11 14.02 10.22
N GLN A 12 13.40 13.51 11.22
CA GLN A 12 12.15 14.08 11.69
C GLN A 12 12.45 15.08 12.78
N GLU A 13 12.27 16.36 12.49
CA GLU A 13 12.45 17.43 13.46
C GLU A 13 11.29 17.41 14.47
N GLY A 14 11.62 17.42 15.73
CA GLY A 14 10.68 17.53 16.85
C GLY A 14 11.00 18.75 17.72
N ASN A 15 10.06 19.11 18.60
CA ASN A 15 10.21 20.30 19.46
C ASN A 15 11.37 20.22 20.44
N TYR A 16 11.82 19.01 20.77
CA TYR A 16 12.85 18.77 21.82
C TYR A 16 14.05 17.96 21.31
N PHE A 17 13.86 17.11 20.31
CA PHE A 17 14.91 16.30 19.69
C PHE A 17 14.55 15.90 18.28
N ASN A 18 15.59 15.59 17.50
CA ASN A 18 15.43 15.04 16.15
C ASN A 18 15.43 13.52 16.21
N ASP A 19 14.57 12.91 15.43
CA ASP A 19 14.45 11.45 15.29
C ASP A 19 14.98 11.03 13.91
N GLU A 20 15.99 10.14 13.87
CA GLU A 20 16.45 9.55 12.62
C GLU A 20 15.54 8.38 12.25
N VAL A 21 14.80 8.54 11.16
CA VAL A 21 13.92 7.48 10.63
C VAL A 21 14.62 6.74 9.51
N ASN A 22 14.63 5.42 9.59
CA ASN A 22 15.22 4.53 8.62
C ASN A 22 14.14 3.67 7.98
N ILE A 23 13.85 3.86 6.69
CA ILE A 23 12.88 3.08 5.92
C ILE A 23 13.64 2.06 5.09
N GLU A 24 13.43 0.79 5.37
CA GLU A 24 13.94 -0.28 4.51
C GLU A 24 13.08 -0.38 3.25
N VAL A 25 13.73 -0.44 2.10
CA VAL A 25 13.07 -0.60 0.80
C VAL A 25 13.71 -1.77 0.07
N SER A 26 12.87 -2.67 -0.45
CA SER A 26 13.30 -3.82 -1.25
C SER A 26 12.61 -3.82 -2.60
N THR A 27 13.37 -3.86 -3.68
CA THR A 27 12.88 -3.81 -5.05
C THR A 27 13.20 -5.10 -5.80
N ILE A 28 12.21 -5.64 -6.50
CA ILE A 28 12.39 -6.63 -7.56
C ILE A 28 12.10 -5.93 -8.88
N LYS A 29 13.12 -5.75 -9.74
CA LYS A 29 12.93 -5.12 -11.04
C LYS A 29 12.14 -6.03 -11.97
N GLY A 30 11.18 -5.46 -12.68
CA GLY A 30 10.40 -6.09 -13.72
C GLY A 30 10.68 -5.48 -15.09
N GLN A 31 10.02 -6.01 -16.13
CA GLN A 31 10.16 -5.57 -17.52
C GLN A 31 8.92 -4.85 -18.04
N SER A 32 7.76 -4.97 -17.34
CA SER A 32 6.55 -4.25 -17.71
C SER A 32 6.59 -2.79 -17.28
N ASP A 33 5.63 -2.02 -17.77
CA ASP A 33 5.49 -0.60 -17.43
C ASP A 33 4.78 -0.38 -16.09
N ILE A 34 4.46 -1.45 -15.34
CA ILE A 34 3.79 -1.37 -14.06
C ILE A 34 4.80 -1.44 -12.91
N ILE A 35 4.64 -0.54 -11.97
CA ILE A 35 5.29 -0.55 -10.65
C ILE A 35 4.20 -0.83 -9.61
N LEU A 36 4.41 -1.83 -8.74
CA LEU A 36 3.59 -2.06 -7.56
C LEU A 36 4.35 -1.64 -6.32
N LEU A 37 3.84 -0.67 -5.58
CA LEU A 37 4.32 -0.32 -4.24
C LEU A 37 3.48 -1.00 -3.18
N ILE A 38 4.13 -1.74 -2.25
CA ILE A 38 3.48 -2.38 -1.11
C ILE A 38 3.79 -1.59 0.16
N VAL A 39 2.73 -1.06 0.79
CA VAL A 39 2.79 -0.21 1.98
C VAL A 39 2.19 -0.94 3.18
N PRO A 40 3.00 -1.35 4.16
CA PRO A 40 2.53 -2.07 5.35
C PRO A 40 1.80 -1.16 6.34
N GLY A 41 1.17 -1.80 7.34
CA GLY A 41 0.65 -1.10 8.51
C GLY A 41 1.74 -0.52 9.40
N ILE A 42 1.33 0.02 10.56
CA ILE A 42 2.25 0.56 11.56
C ILE A 42 3.32 -0.47 11.97
N ASP A 43 4.57 -0.03 12.06
CA ASP A 43 5.74 -0.86 12.39
C ASP A 43 5.92 -2.11 11.50
N GLY A 44 5.27 -2.11 10.34
CA GLY A 44 5.37 -3.20 9.40
C GLY A 44 6.76 -3.29 8.77
N SER A 45 7.33 -4.49 8.75
CA SER A 45 8.60 -4.77 8.10
C SER A 45 8.44 -4.90 6.57
N VAL A 46 9.54 -4.72 5.85
CA VAL A 46 9.62 -4.85 4.39
C VAL A 46 9.13 -6.20 3.84
N ASP A 47 9.31 -7.29 4.58
CA ASP A 47 8.86 -8.61 4.18
C ASP A 47 7.49 -8.99 4.75
N GLY A 48 7.06 -8.31 5.82
CA GLY A 48 5.81 -8.59 6.54
C GLY A 48 5.81 -9.91 7.32
N TYR A 49 4.77 -10.12 8.09
CA TYR A 49 4.58 -11.36 8.85
C TYR A 49 4.56 -12.57 7.91
N LYS A 50 5.33 -13.63 8.25
CA LYS A 50 5.52 -14.83 7.41
C LYS A 50 5.96 -14.53 5.97
N ASN A 51 6.72 -13.46 5.77
CA ASN A 51 7.19 -13.01 4.46
C ASN A 51 6.06 -12.70 3.44
N LYS A 52 4.86 -12.32 3.91
CA LYS A 52 3.70 -12.14 3.04
C LYS A 52 3.94 -11.14 1.91
N TYR A 53 4.59 -10.01 2.18
CA TYR A 53 4.87 -9.00 1.16
C TYR A 53 5.96 -9.45 0.20
N LYS A 54 6.95 -10.21 0.68
CA LYS A 54 7.97 -10.84 -0.17
C LYS A 54 7.33 -11.84 -1.13
N THR A 55 6.47 -12.73 -0.63
CA THR A 55 5.74 -13.72 -1.44
C THR A 55 4.89 -13.05 -2.51
N ILE A 56 4.12 -12.02 -2.15
CA ILE A 56 3.36 -11.21 -3.11
C ILE A 56 4.28 -10.63 -4.17
N ALA A 57 5.38 -10.00 -3.77
CA ALA A 57 6.30 -9.34 -4.69
C ALA A 57 6.92 -10.33 -5.70
N GLU A 58 7.34 -11.50 -5.24
CA GLU A 58 7.88 -12.55 -6.09
C GLU A 58 6.84 -13.07 -7.09
N ASN A 59 5.60 -13.31 -6.65
CA ASN A 59 4.52 -13.78 -7.51
C ASN A 59 4.12 -12.74 -8.57
N ILE A 60 3.92 -11.49 -8.17
CA ILE A 60 3.54 -10.40 -9.10
C ILE A 60 4.66 -10.15 -10.13
N ASN A 61 5.91 -10.08 -9.70
CA ASN A 61 7.04 -9.92 -10.62
C ASN A 61 7.13 -11.10 -11.60
N PHE A 62 6.99 -12.33 -11.12
CA PHE A 62 7.09 -13.53 -11.96
C PHE A 62 5.95 -13.61 -12.99
N ARG A 63 4.71 -13.34 -12.58
CA ARG A 63 3.52 -13.53 -13.44
C ARG A 63 3.27 -12.37 -14.38
N PHE A 64 3.51 -11.14 -13.95
CA PHE A 64 3.14 -9.93 -14.69
C PHE A 64 4.34 -9.10 -15.14
N GLY A 65 5.55 -9.50 -14.78
CA GLY A 65 6.75 -8.75 -15.12
C GLY A 65 6.80 -7.36 -14.49
N ALA A 66 5.96 -7.07 -13.49
CA ALA A 66 5.92 -5.76 -12.84
C ALA A 66 7.16 -5.55 -11.96
N THR A 67 7.64 -4.30 -11.88
CA THR A 67 8.57 -3.92 -10.81
C THR A 67 7.80 -3.86 -9.51
N VAL A 68 8.30 -4.55 -8.46
CA VAL A 68 7.64 -4.52 -7.16
C VAL A 68 8.56 -3.92 -6.11
N ILE A 69 8.08 -2.89 -5.45
CA ILE A 69 8.76 -2.15 -4.39
C ILE A 69 8.00 -2.40 -3.09
N ARG A 70 8.73 -2.81 -2.06
CA ARG A 70 8.21 -3.02 -0.71
C ARG A 70 8.94 -2.09 0.24
N MET A 71 8.23 -1.48 1.16
CA MET A 71 8.81 -0.60 2.18
C MET A 71 8.53 -1.13 3.59
N SER A 72 9.37 -0.78 4.55
CA SER A 72 8.99 -0.81 5.97
C SER A 72 8.26 0.49 6.34
N ASN A 73 7.47 0.45 7.41
CA ASN A 73 6.74 1.63 7.89
C ASN A 73 7.02 1.85 9.39
N PRO A 74 8.26 2.23 9.75
CA PRO A 74 8.63 2.43 11.13
C PRO A 74 7.84 3.58 11.77
N SER A 75 7.49 3.40 13.04
CA SER A 75 6.99 4.51 13.87
C SER A 75 8.09 5.56 14.04
N ASN A 76 7.68 6.81 14.10
CA ASN A 76 8.52 7.91 14.53
C ASN A 76 7.86 8.63 15.72
N MET A 77 8.64 9.43 16.46
CA MET A 77 8.18 10.08 17.68
C MET A 77 7.04 11.09 17.44
N ALA A 78 6.93 11.61 16.23
CA ALA A 78 5.86 12.56 15.86
C ALA A 78 4.59 11.84 15.36
N GLY A 79 4.58 10.49 15.24
CA GLY A 79 3.47 9.74 14.67
C GLY A 79 3.20 10.02 13.18
N LEU A 80 4.17 10.62 12.47
CA LEU A 80 4.02 11.12 11.10
C LEU A 80 4.34 10.03 10.06
N HIS A 81 3.68 8.87 10.17
CA HIS A 81 3.89 7.76 9.23
C HIS A 81 3.70 8.13 7.76
N LEU A 82 2.83 9.11 7.47
CA LEU A 82 2.57 9.56 6.10
C LEU A 82 3.85 10.04 5.41
N ARG A 83 4.79 10.65 6.14
CA ARG A 83 6.08 11.06 5.62
C ARG A 83 6.90 9.88 5.11
N ASN A 84 6.83 8.72 5.75
CA ASN A 84 7.51 7.51 5.25
C ASN A 84 7.09 7.20 3.81
N LEU A 85 5.80 7.31 3.51
CA LEU A 85 5.29 7.07 2.16
C LEU A 85 5.76 8.14 1.17
N PHE A 86 5.76 9.43 1.54
CA PHE A 86 6.27 10.51 0.69
C PHE A 86 7.75 10.31 0.34
N GLU A 87 8.60 9.96 1.30
CA GLU A 87 10.03 9.68 1.05
C GLU A 87 10.23 8.51 0.07
N VAL A 88 9.39 7.49 0.14
CA VAL A 88 9.45 6.37 -0.81
C VAL A 88 8.90 6.74 -2.19
N LEU A 89 7.86 7.57 -2.26
CA LEU A 89 7.35 8.09 -3.54
C LEU A 89 8.39 8.98 -4.22
N GLU A 90 9.07 9.85 -3.49
CA GLU A 90 10.17 10.66 -4.01
C GLU A 90 11.32 9.78 -4.54
N PHE A 91 11.67 8.70 -3.82
CA PHE A 91 12.63 7.71 -4.32
C PHE A 91 12.16 7.08 -5.64
N ILE A 92 10.88 6.74 -5.78
CA ILE A 92 10.31 6.18 -7.01
C ILE A 92 10.39 7.20 -8.15
N GLU A 93 9.99 8.45 -7.93
CA GLU A 93 10.07 9.54 -8.92
C GLU A 93 11.51 9.77 -9.41
N ASN A 94 12.48 9.74 -8.50
CA ASN A 94 13.89 9.91 -8.84
C ASN A 94 14.53 8.69 -9.51
N THR A 95 13.90 7.51 -9.43
CA THR A 95 14.47 6.26 -9.96
C THR A 95 13.84 5.83 -11.28
N TYR A 96 12.57 6.15 -11.50
CA TYR A 96 11.77 5.69 -12.64
C TYR A 96 11.15 6.86 -13.40
N ASP A 97 11.11 6.73 -14.72
CA ASP A 97 10.37 7.66 -15.57
C ASP A 97 8.86 7.37 -15.49
N LEU A 98 8.15 8.09 -14.62
CA LEU A 98 6.71 7.90 -14.39
C LEU A 98 5.85 8.44 -15.53
N SER A 99 6.42 9.09 -16.56
CA SER A 99 5.69 9.40 -17.79
C SER A 99 5.45 8.17 -18.67
N THR A 100 6.23 7.11 -18.46
CA THR A 100 6.17 5.84 -19.19
C THR A 100 5.76 4.65 -18.34
N LYS A 101 5.60 4.85 -17.04
CA LYS A 101 5.25 3.79 -16.10
C LYS A 101 4.01 4.14 -15.29
N THR A 102 3.26 3.12 -14.96
CA THR A 102 2.05 3.21 -14.15
C THR A 102 2.33 2.72 -12.73
N LEU A 103 1.98 3.50 -11.72
CA LEU A 103 2.13 3.10 -10.32
C LEU A 103 0.81 2.57 -9.76
N TYR A 104 0.86 1.35 -9.23
CA TYR A 104 -0.17 0.77 -8.37
C TYR A 104 0.30 0.76 -6.92
N ILE A 105 -0.60 0.98 -5.98
CA ILE A 105 -0.30 0.89 -4.55
C ILE A 105 -1.18 -0.17 -3.89
N MET A 106 -0.57 -1.09 -3.16
CA MET A 106 -1.25 -1.97 -2.21
C MET A 106 -0.93 -1.48 -0.80
N GLY A 107 -1.94 -1.02 -0.08
CA GLY A 107 -1.81 -0.63 1.33
C GLY A 107 -2.55 -1.60 2.25
N HIS A 108 -2.00 -1.86 3.45
CA HIS A 108 -2.66 -2.64 4.50
C HIS A 108 -2.74 -1.84 5.80
N SER A 109 -3.91 -1.80 6.45
CA SER A 109 -4.11 -1.12 7.73
C SER A 109 -3.76 0.38 7.64
N LEU A 110 -2.80 0.86 8.43
CA LEU A 110 -2.29 2.24 8.34
C LEU A 110 -1.72 2.55 6.95
N GLY A 111 -1.06 1.58 6.29
CA GLY A 111 -0.57 1.75 4.92
C GLY A 111 -1.70 1.98 3.92
N ALA A 112 -2.87 1.37 4.12
CA ALA A 112 -4.05 1.63 3.30
C ALA A 112 -4.61 3.04 3.53
N TYR A 113 -4.65 3.49 4.79
CA TYR A 113 -5.01 4.88 5.11
C TYR A 113 -4.04 5.88 4.46
N MET A 114 -2.73 5.66 4.57
CA MET A 114 -1.72 6.51 3.94
C MET A 114 -1.89 6.55 2.42
N ALA A 115 -2.11 5.40 1.79
CA ALA A 115 -2.34 5.30 0.34
C ALA A 115 -3.61 6.06 -0.09
N SER A 116 -4.67 6.06 0.73
CA SER A 116 -5.90 6.82 0.43
C SER A 116 -5.69 8.33 0.44
N ILE A 117 -4.78 8.84 1.27
CA ILE A 117 -4.43 10.27 1.33
C ILE A 117 -3.57 10.69 0.13
N VAL A 118 -2.56 9.88 -0.23
CA VAL A 118 -1.59 10.31 -1.26
C VAL A 118 -2.10 10.09 -2.68
N SER A 119 -2.97 9.11 -2.89
CA SER A 119 -3.39 8.74 -4.25
C SER A 119 -4.19 9.83 -4.98
N PRO A 120 -4.97 10.72 -4.34
CA PRO A 120 -5.58 11.84 -5.02
C PRO A 120 -4.60 12.98 -5.37
N ILE A 121 -3.42 13.01 -4.74
CA ILE A 121 -2.42 14.07 -4.92
C ILE A 121 -1.57 13.84 -6.16
N PHE A 122 -1.31 12.56 -6.52
CA PHE A 122 -0.36 12.18 -7.56
C PHE A 122 -1.05 11.48 -8.74
N ASP A 123 -1.14 12.15 -9.87
CA ASP A 123 -1.82 11.67 -11.09
C ASP A 123 -1.20 10.36 -11.66
N TYR A 124 0.07 10.08 -11.37
CA TYR A 124 0.74 8.86 -11.82
C TYR A 124 0.34 7.61 -11.01
N ILE A 125 -0.43 7.75 -9.92
CA ILE A 125 -0.99 6.62 -9.17
C ILE A 125 -2.32 6.22 -9.81
N ASP A 126 -2.31 5.14 -10.58
CA ASP A 126 -3.49 4.69 -11.34
C ASP A 126 -4.46 3.88 -10.47
N LYS A 127 -3.99 2.81 -9.85
CA LYS A 127 -4.84 1.93 -9.02
C LYS A 127 -4.33 1.82 -7.60
N ILE A 128 -5.27 1.74 -6.65
CA ILE A 128 -4.96 1.46 -5.24
C ILE A 128 -5.80 0.29 -4.74
N LEU A 129 -5.14 -0.63 -4.02
CA LEU A 129 -5.79 -1.71 -3.27
C LEU A 129 -5.63 -1.43 -1.78
N LEU A 130 -6.73 -1.08 -1.14
CA LEU A 130 -6.82 -0.70 0.27
C LEU A 130 -7.35 -1.88 1.08
N ILE A 131 -6.47 -2.55 1.83
CA ILE A 131 -6.81 -3.73 2.62
C ILE A 131 -6.98 -3.33 4.08
N ASN A 132 -8.20 -3.52 4.63
CA ASN A 132 -8.54 -3.20 6.01
C ASN A 132 -7.98 -1.82 6.43
N PRO A 133 -8.33 -0.72 5.75
CA PRO A 133 -7.78 0.58 6.06
C PRO A 133 -8.06 0.95 7.51
N ALA A 134 -7.08 1.57 8.17
CA ALA A 134 -7.26 2.06 9.54
C ALA A 134 -8.48 2.99 9.60
N THR A 135 -9.28 2.88 10.65
CA THR A 135 -10.55 3.62 10.81
C THR A 135 -10.36 5.13 11.06
N LEU A 136 -9.20 5.65 10.70
CA LEU A 136 -8.88 7.07 10.69
C LEU A 136 -9.42 7.80 9.45
N ILE A 137 -9.93 7.05 8.45
CA ILE A 137 -10.53 7.62 7.26
C ILE A 137 -11.75 8.45 7.67
N ASP A 138 -11.68 9.73 7.39
CA ASP A 138 -12.73 10.72 7.63
C ASP A 138 -13.43 11.15 6.33
N ASN A 139 -14.32 12.13 6.41
CA ASN A 139 -15.07 12.57 5.25
C ASN A 139 -14.18 13.24 4.21
N ASP A 140 -13.13 13.98 4.62
CA ASP A 140 -12.23 14.68 3.68
C ASP A 140 -11.50 13.68 2.79
N VAL A 141 -11.04 12.55 3.37
CA VAL A 141 -10.41 11.46 2.59
C VAL A 141 -11.40 10.81 1.61
N PHE A 142 -12.69 10.64 2.00
CA PHE A 142 -13.71 10.13 1.09
C PHE A 142 -13.98 11.12 -0.05
N ASP A 143 -14.05 12.42 0.24
CA ASP A 143 -14.24 13.47 -0.76
C ASP A 143 -13.07 13.49 -1.76
N ASP A 144 -11.83 13.37 -1.30
CA ASP A 144 -10.64 13.29 -2.13
C ASP A 144 -10.64 12.03 -3.00
N LEU A 145 -10.94 10.87 -2.44
CA LEU A 145 -11.05 9.60 -3.19
C LEU A 145 -12.16 9.65 -4.26
N SER A 146 -13.23 10.43 -4.05
CA SER A 146 -14.31 10.59 -5.00
C SER A 146 -13.89 11.33 -6.29
N GLN A 147 -12.78 12.08 -6.24
CA GLN A 147 -12.21 12.75 -7.42
C GLN A 147 -11.47 11.79 -8.36
N ARG A 148 -11.13 10.58 -7.87
CA ARG A 148 -10.49 9.55 -8.68
C ARG A 148 -11.52 8.70 -9.42
N PRO A 149 -11.15 8.07 -10.56
CA PRO A 149 -12.00 7.06 -11.18
C PRO A 149 -12.35 5.97 -10.16
N ARG A 150 -13.64 5.69 -10.01
CA ARG A 150 -14.12 4.73 -8.99
C ARG A 150 -13.48 3.34 -9.10
N GLN A 151 -13.24 2.87 -10.32
CA GLN A 151 -12.58 1.58 -10.59
C GLN A 151 -11.11 1.54 -10.18
N SER A 152 -10.48 2.70 -9.97
CA SER A 152 -9.10 2.82 -9.50
C SER A 152 -8.98 2.67 -7.98
N ASN A 153 -10.07 2.81 -7.24
CA ASN A 153 -10.12 2.66 -5.80
C ASN A 153 -10.73 1.31 -5.45
N ILE A 154 -9.91 0.37 -4.98
CA ILE A 154 -10.32 -0.99 -4.69
C ILE A 154 -10.14 -1.26 -3.20
N PHE A 155 -11.19 -1.75 -2.55
CA PHE A 155 -11.19 -2.06 -1.12
C PHE A 155 -11.37 -3.56 -0.91
N LEU A 156 -10.48 -4.16 -0.12
CA LEU A 156 -10.65 -5.52 0.39
C LEU A 156 -10.85 -5.46 1.90
N ILE A 157 -12.07 -5.72 2.35
CA ILE A 157 -12.46 -5.56 3.75
C ILE A 157 -12.75 -6.93 4.36
N SER A 158 -12.07 -7.24 5.45
CA SER A 158 -12.36 -8.42 6.25
C SER A 158 -13.65 -8.24 7.05
N GLU A 159 -14.48 -9.27 7.10
CA GLU A 159 -15.77 -9.23 7.79
C GLU A 159 -15.64 -8.91 9.29
N GLN A 160 -14.54 -9.34 9.92
CA GLN A 160 -14.26 -9.13 11.35
C GLN A 160 -13.41 -7.89 11.63
N ASP A 161 -13.13 -7.08 10.61
CA ASP A 161 -12.33 -5.86 10.77
C ASP A 161 -13.16 -4.67 11.26
N PRO A 162 -12.60 -3.80 12.12
CA PRO A 162 -13.31 -2.57 12.52
C PRO A 162 -13.73 -1.66 11.36
N SER A 163 -13.01 -1.69 10.21
CA SER A 163 -13.36 -0.92 9.02
C SER A 163 -14.59 -1.46 8.27
N PHE A 164 -15.05 -2.67 8.60
CA PHE A 164 -16.27 -3.25 8.01
C PHE A 164 -17.50 -2.35 8.19
N LYS A 165 -17.57 -1.60 9.27
CA LYS A 165 -18.64 -0.61 9.52
C LYS A 165 -18.70 0.53 8.50
N LEU A 166 -17.62 0.74 7.73
CA LEU A 166 -17.50 1.79 6.71
C LEU A 166 -17.75 1.27 5.29
N VAL A 167 -18.12 0.00 5.11
CA VAL A 167 -18.29 -0.66 3.80
C VAL A 167 -19.21 0.14 2.87
N ASP A 168 -20.31 0.69 3.38
CA ASP A 168 -21.26 1.44 2.54
C ASP A 168 -20.63 2.75 2.04
N LYS A 169 -19.84 3.45 2.86
CA LYS A 169 -19.07 4.63 2.42
C LYS A 169 -17.99 4.25 1.39
N PHE A 170 -17.28 3.14 1.60
CA PHE A 170 -16.29 2.67 0.62
C PHE A 170 -16.92 2.37 -0.74
N LYS A 171 -18.16 1.84 -0.77
CA LYS A 171 -18.91 1.59 -2.01
C LYS A 171 -19.26 2.88 -2.76
N GLU A 172 -19.33 4.02 -2.11
CA GLU A 172 -19.60 5.31 -2.76
C GLU A 172 -18.41 5.76 -3.61
N VAL A 173 -17.18 5.46 -3.17
CA VAL A 173 -15.94 5.98 -3.77
C VAL A 173 -15.10 4.91 -4.48
N GLY A 174 -15.46 3.63 -4.40
CA GLY A 174 -14.66 2.56 -5.00
C GLY A 174 -15.40 1.23 -5.16
N THR A 175 -14.66 0.22 -5.60
CA THR A 175 -15.11 -1.17 -5.68
C THR A 175 -14.75 -1.89 -4.39
N VAL A 176 -15.73 -2.55 -3.75
CA VAL A 176 -15.54 -3.20 -2.45
C VAL A 176 -15.70 -4.70 -2.57
N TYR A 177 -14.70 -5.43 -2.09
CA TYR A 177 -14.73 -6.87 -1.90
C TYR A 177 -14.71 -7.18 -0.41
N ILE A 178 -15.54 -8.12 0.02
CA ILE A 178 -15.62 -8.56 1.42
C ILE A 178 -15.00 -9.95 1.52
N GLN A 179 -14.02 -10.10 2.43
CA GLN A 179 -13.47 -11.40 2.75
C GLN A 179 -14.19 -11.97 3.99
N PRO A 180 -15.03 -12.99 3.81
CA PRO A 180 -15.77 -13.58 4.93
C PRO A 180 -14.81 -14.31 5.89
N ASN A 181 -15.19 -14.33 7.17
CA ASN A 181 -14.47 -15.00 8.25
C ASN A 181 -12.99 -14.60 8.41
N ALA A 182 -12.58 -13.45 7.87
CA ALA A 182 -11.23 -12.92 8.00
C ALA A 182 -11.16 -11.87 9.11
N ASP A 183 -10.04 -11.87 9.83
CA ASP A 183 -9.67 -10.84 10.80
C ASP A 183 -8.85 -9.71 10.14
N HIS A 184 -8.44 -8.71 10.93
CA HIS A 184 -7.61 -7.59 10.48
C HIS A 184 -6.32 -8.02 9.76
N HIS A 185 -5.71 -9.10 10.21
CA HIS A 185 -4.40 -9.57 9.71
C HIS A 185 -4.50 -10.66 8.64
N PHE A 186 -5.71 -11.10 8.30
CA PHE A 186 -5.96 -12.26 7.44
C PHE A 186 -5.30 -13.52 7.98
N SER A 187 -5.54 -13.82 9.25
CA SER A 187 -4.94 -14.97 9.93
C SER A 187 -5.54 -16.30 9.45
N GLY A 188 -4.80 -17.40 9.62
CA GLY A 188 -5.29 -18.75 9.38
C GLY A 188 -5.67 -19.00 7.92
N GLN A 189 -6.92 -19.41 7.65
CA GLN A 189 -7.40 -19.80 6.33
C GLN A 189 -7.53 -18.61 5.34
N SER A 190 -7.69 -17.40 5.84
CA SER A 190 -7.79 -16.20 5.01
C SER A 190 -6.44 -15.68 4.51
N PHE A 191 -5.32 -16.25 4.97
CA PHE A 191 -3.98 -15.80 4.59
C PHE A 191 -3.72 -15.87 3.08
N GLU A 192 -4.18 -16.93 2.42
CA GLU A 192 -4.05 -17.08 0.95
C GLU A 192 -4.86 -16.01 0.19
N ALA A 193 -6.00 -15.59 0.72
CA ALA A 193 -6.79 -14.49 0.14
C ALA A 193 -6.01 -13.17 0.19
N PHE A 194 -5.24 -12.92 1.24
CA PHE A 194 -4.34 -11.77 1.32
C PHE A 194 -3.20 -11.85 0.29
N LEU A 195 -2.57 -13.01 0.15
CA LEU A 195 -1.47 -13.21 -0.78
C LEU A 195 -1.88 -13.03 -2.24
N SER A 196 -3.07 -13.51 -2.60
CA SER A 196 -3.60 -13.42 -3.97
C SER A 196 -4.31 -12.10 -4.29
N ALA A 197 -4.58 -11.26 -3.28
CA ALA A 197 -5.38 -10.05 -3.45
C ALA A 197 -4.83 -9.07 -4.52
N PRO A 198 -3.53 -8.70 -4.54
CA PRO A 198 -3.06 -7.77 -5.56
C PRO A 198 -3.12 -8.36 -6.96
N GLU A 199 -2.82 -9.64 -7.13
CA GLU A 199 -2.97 -10.32 -8.40
C GLU A 199 -4.40 -10.21 -8.92
N LYS A 200 -5.36 -10.62 -8.10
CA LYS A 200 -6.77 -10.69 -8.44
C LYS A 200 -7.40 -9.32 -8.69
N TYR A 201 -7.02 -8.31 -7.90
CA TYR A 201 -7.73 -7.03 -7.90
C TYR A 201 -7.00 -5.89 -8.60
N LEU A 202 -5.68 -5.98 -8.81
CA LEU A 202 -4.90 -4.96 -9.51
C LEU A 202 -4.48 -5.38 -10.91
N PHE A 203 -4.22 -6.68 -11.13
CA PHE A 203 -3.60 -7.16 -12.37
C PHE A 203 -4.52 -8.00 -13.25
N GLU A 204 -5.44 -8.79 -12.69
CA GLU A 204 -6.43 -9.50 -13.48
C GLU A 204 -7.58 -8.54 -13.82
N GLU A 205 -7.96 -8.45 -15.09
CA GLU A 205 -9.17 -7.75 -15.49
C GLU A 205 -10.39 -8.54 -14.99
N ILE A 206 -11.23 -7.90 -14.18
CA ILE A 206 -12.47 -8.45 -13.65
C ILE A 206 -13.62 -8.03 -14.56
#